data_4790c64c366d85c9997bc0b00708ab4b
#
_entry.id   4790c64c366d85c9997bc0b00708ab4b
#
_cell.length_a   1.000
_cell.length_b   1.000
_cell.length_c   1.000
_cell.angle_alpha   90.00
_cell.angle_beta   90.00
_cell.angle_gamma   90.00
#
_symmetry.space_group_name_H-M   'P 1'
#
loop_
_entity.id
_entity.type
_entity.pdbx_description
1 polymer ?
#
loop_
_entity_poly.entity_id
_entity_poly.type
_entity_poly.pdbx_seq_one_letter_code
_entity_poly.pdbx_strand_id
1 'polypeptide(L)'
;MLFKQYFVIMIVIQLYYNTKCRKEKEMFEILLNFLQKKNIDLVGVLPLSACRITRPYLLERAKIQSGTVFVLAVPYFTPACEDTSGSISAYAVSRDYHLFFKELFGELLPLLEEKFPNNRFAAFADHSPISELHAAVHAGLGVIGKNGLLLTQKYGSYVFLGEVITDFEISCRAHEVNFCEDCGACASACPTAVAEKNLCLSALSQKKGELSEEEENLLLSTNTVWGCDRCQKCCPYNLRAKKAGTIYSPIPFFNEYTLPSPSEEDIKNMSDADFSARAYSWRGRETILRNLRLGKKGGTQC
;
A
#
# COMPACT_ATOMS: atom_id res chain seq x y z
N MET A 1 30.33 -3.78 -5.73
CA MET A 1 29.18 -3.89 -4.81
C MET A 1 28.07 -2.87 -5.10
N LEU A 2 28.08 -2.24 -6.27
CA LEU A 2 27.19 -1.14 -6.70
C LEU A 2 26.05 -1.57 -7.65
N PHE A 3 25.96 -2.83 -8.06
CA PHE A 3 25.06 -3.29 -9.12
C PHE A 3 23.69 -3.81 -8.66
N LYS A 4 23.40 -3.92 -7.35
CA LYS A 4 22.13 -4.49 -6.82
C LYS A 4 21.03 -3.46 -6.50
N GLN A 5 21.32 -2.17 -6.55
CA GLN A 5 20.39 -1.11 -6.15
C GLN A 5 19.48 -0.57 -7.28
N TYR A 6 19.70 -1.01 -8.54
CA TYR A 6 19.14 -0.36 -9.73
C TYR A 6 18.00 -1.09 -10.42
N PHE A 7 17.48 -2.21 -9.87
CA PHE A 7 16.61 -3.10 -10.67
C PHE A 7 15.17 -2.61 -10.88
N VAL A 8 14.66 -1.67 -10.12
CA VAL A 8 13.22 -1.25 -10.19
C VAL A 8 13.04 0.17 -10.73
N ILE A 9 13.96 1.06 -10.49
CA ILE A 9 14.07 2.32 -11.23
C ILE A 9 14.23 2.02 -12.75
N MET A 10 14.64 0.81 -13.12
CA MET A 10 14.99 0.44 -14.50
C MET A 10 13.88 0.63 -15.54
N ILE A 11 12.59 0.48 -15.20
CA ILE A 11 11.53 0.60 -16.21
C ILE A 11 11.36 2.07 -16.60
N VAL A 12 11.24 2.96 -15.62
CA VAL A 12 11.11 4.40 -15.89
C VAL A 12 12.42 4.97 -16.43
N ILE A 13 13.56 4.50 -15.93
CA ILE A 13 14.90 4.85 -16.45
C ILE A 13 15.07 4.36 -17.87
N GLN A 14 14.63 3.14 -18.22
CA GLN A 14 14.72 2.63 -19.59
C GLN A 14 13.86 3.43 -20.56
N LEU A 15 12.65 3.86 -20.12
CA LEU A 15 11.82 4.78 -20.91
C LEU A 15 12.46 6.16 -21.04
N TYR A 16 13.01 6.69 -19.95
CA TYR A 16 13.78 7.94 -19.96
C TYR A 16 14.92 7.94 -20.97
N TYR A 17 15.72 6.88 -21.01
CA TYR A 17 16.82 6.77 -21.97
C TYR A 17 16.35 6.53 -23.40
N ASN A 18 15.23 5.85 -23.59
CA ASN A 18 14.70 5.51 -24.90
C ASN A 18 13.86 6.62 -25.55
N THR A 19 13.28 7.52 -24.73
CA THR A 19 12.50 8.64 -25.30
C THR A 19 13.40 9.67 -25.95
N LYS A 20 12.99 10.12 -27.17
CA LYS A 20 13.64 11.23 -27.89
C LYS A 20 12.96 12.57 -27.61
N CYS A 21 11.79 12.55 -26.98
CA CYS A 21 11.00 13.75 -26.68
C CYS A 21 11.57 14.46 -25.44
N ARG A 22 12.01 15.71 -25.62
CA ARG A 22 12.59 16.52 -24.54
C ARG A 22 11.62 16.72 -23.36
N LYS A 23 10.34 16.96 -23.66
CA LYS A 23 9.32 17.17 -22.62
C LYS A 23 9.05 15.92 -21.80
N GLU A 24 9.06 14.73 -22.44
CA GLU A 24 8.92 13.47 -21.71
C GLU A 24 10.12 13.25 -20.74
N LYS A 25 11.34 13.54 -21.21
CA LYS A 25 12.53 13.48 -20.34
C LYS A 25 12.42 14.41 -19.14
N GLU A 26 12.02 15.65 -19.38
CA GLU A 26 11.82 16.64 -18.32
C GLU A 26 10.76 16.18 -17.29
N MET A 27 9.65 15.59 -17.74
CA MET A 27 8.63 15.01 -16.87
C MET A 27 9.22 13.90 -15.98
N PHE A 28 9.94 12.96 -16.59
CA PHE A 28 10.59 11.88 -15.84
C PHE A 28 11.63 12.42 -14.84
N GLU A 29 12.46 13.36 -15.24
CA GLU A 29 13.49 13.95 -14.37
C GLU A 29 12.89 14.62 -13.14
N ILE A 30 11.86 15.43 -13.34
CA ILE A 30 11.18 16.12 -12.24
C ILE A 30 10.55 15.12 -11.28
N LEU A 31 9.77 14.16 -11.82
CA LEU A 31 9.08 13.16 -11.02
C LEU A 31 10.07 12.27 -10.24
N LEU A 32 11.05 11.70 -10.93
CA LEU A 32 12.03 10.81 -10.31
C LEU A 32 12.88 11.52 -9.26
N ASN A 33 13.36 12.74 -9.54
CA ASN A 33 14.13 13.53 -8.58
C ASN A 33 13.31 13.88 -7.34
N PHE A 34 12.01 14.19 -7.51
CA PHE A 34 11.12 14.43 -6.39
C PHE A 34 10.91 13.17 -5.54
N LEU A 35 10.56 12.05 -6.17
CA LEU A 35 10.30 10.79 -5.49
C LEU A 35 11.54 10.22 -4.79
N GLN A 36 12.72 10.36 -5.41
CA GLN A 36 13.98 9.94 -4.81
C GLN A 36 14.26 10.71 -3.51
N LYS A 37 14.00 12.02 -3.46
CA LYS A 37 14.12 12.83 -2.24
C LYS A 37 13.16 12.38 -1.13
N LYS A 38 12.04 11.76 -1.50
CA LYS A 38 11.06 11.17 -0.58
C LYS A 38 11.34 9.69 -0.27
N ASN A 39 12.48 9.14 -0.72
CA ASN A 39 12.86 7.72 -0.60
C ASN A 39 11.87 6.75 -1.26
N ILE A 40 11.20 7.17 -2.33
CA ILE A 40 10.32 6.33 -3.14
C ILE A 40 11.07 5.95 -4.41
N ASP A 41 11.32 4.65 -4.58
CA ASP A 41 12.12 4.12 -5.68
C ASP A 41 11.38 3.09 -6.56
N LEU A 42 10.14 2.74 -6.20
CA LEU A 42 9.28 1.89 -7.00
C LEU A 42 8.23 2.73 -7.72
N VAL A 43 8.51 3.05 -8.97
CA VAL A 43 7.62 3.82 -9.84
C VAL A 43 7.47 3.10 -11.15
N GLY A 44 6.24 2.95 -11.62
CA GLY A 44 5.91 2.42 -12.92
C GLY A 44 5.09 3.42 -13.73
N VAL A 45 5.05 3.23 -15.03
CA VAL A 45 4.29 4.09 -15.94
C VAL A 45 3.56 3.25 -16.98
N LEU A 46 2.33 3.66 -17.30
CA LEU A 46 1.51 3.01 -18.31
C LEU A 46 0.54 4.03 -18.93
N PRO A 47 0.04 3.78 -20.14
CA PRO A 47 -1.00 4.61 -20.72
C PRO A 47 -2.33 4.42 -19.97
N LEU A 48 -3.08 5.50 -19.76
CA LEU A 48 -4.40 5.44 -19.11
C LEU A 48 -5.36 4.47 -19.81
N SER A 49 -5.23 4.33 -21.13
CA SER A 49 -6.03 3.39 -21.95
C SER A 49 -5.82 1.91 -21.60
N ALA A 50 -4.71 1.57 -20.94
CA ALA A 50 -4.44 0.20 -20.46
C ALA A 50 -4.98 -0.06 -19.04
N CYS A 51 -5.54 0.96 -18.39
CA CYS A 51 -6.06 0.83 -17.04
C CYS A 51 -7.51 0.33 -17.04
N ARG A 52 -7.82 -0.53 -16.08
CA ARG A 52 -9.20 -0.90 -15.76
C ARG A 52 -9.84 0.22 -14.96
N ILE A 53 -10.75 0.98 -15.58
CA ILE A 53 -11.49 2.06 -14.93
C ILE A 53 -12.54 1.47 -13.98
N THR A 54 -12.55 1.94 -12.74
CA THR A 54 -13.48 1.51 -11.67
C THR A 54 -14.39 2.63 -11.21
N ARG A 55 -13.94 3.88 -11.26
CA ARG A 55 -14.68 5.07 -10.83
C ARG A 55 -14.51 6.21 -11.86
N PRO A 56 -15.20 6.16 -13.01
CA PRO A 56 -14.98 7.11 -14.11
C PRO A 56 -15.24 8.57 -13.71
N TYR A 57 -16.16 8.84 -12.80
CA TYR A 57 -16.48 10.18 -12.33
C TYR A 57 -15.28 10.93 -11.73
N LEU A 58 -14.26 10.22 -11.22
CA LEU A 58 -13.03 10.86 -10.72
C LEU A 58 -12.17 11.41 -11.86
N LEU A 59 -12.11 10.72 -13.00
CA LEU A 59 -11.44 11.21 -14.20
C LEU A 59 -12.22 12.38 -14.81
N GLU A 60 -13.54 12.30 -14.84
CA GLU A 60 -14.40 13.40 -15.31
C GLU A 60 -14.18 14.67 -14.45
N ARG A 61 -14.14 14.52 -13.14
CA ARG A 61 -13.84 15.62 -12.20
C ARG A 61 -12.46 16.22 -12.45
N ALA A 62 -11.46 15.37 -12.72
CA ALA A 62 -10.10 15.80 -13.07
C ALA A 62 -10.00 16.36 -14.49
N LYS A 63 -11.04 16.19 -15.33
CA LYS A 63 -11.08 16.54 -16.75
C LYS A 63 -9.95 15.88 -17.55
N ILE A 64 -9.63 14.62 -17.22
CA ILE A 64 -8.62 13.78 -17.89
C ILE A 64 -9.37 12.64 -18.61
N GLN A 65 -9.19 12.52 -19.92
CA GLN A 65 -9.83 11.50 -20.75
C GLN A 65 -8.83 10.50 -21.33
N SER A 66 -7.62 10.95 -21.61
CA SER A 66 -6.50 10.14 -22.09
C SER A 66 -5.21 10.62 -21.42
N GLY A 67 -4.12 9.91 -21.63
CA GLY A 67 -2.80 10.30 -21.15
C GLY A 67 -2.08 9.18 -20.41
N THR A 68 -1.35 9.54 -19.38
CA THR A 68 -0.39 8.66 -18.69
C THR A 68 -0.73 8.51 -17.20
N VAL A 69 -0.46 7.34 -16.68
CA VAL A 69 -0.55 7.01 -15.25
C VAL A 69 0.84 6.66 -14.74
N PHE A 70 1.28 7.35 -13.70
CA PHE A 70 2.43 6.96 -12.90
C PHE A 70 1.91 6.24 -11.65
N VAL A 71 2.34 5.02 -11.43
CA VAL A 71 1.99 4.23 -10.25
C VAL A 71 3.18 4.19 -9.30
N LEU A 72 2.94 4.52 -8.06
CA LEU A 72 3.91 4.53 -6.98
C LEU A 72 3.66 3.32 -6.08
N ALA A 73 4.67 2.52 -5.81
CA ALA A 73 4.62 1.50 -4.76
C ALA A 73 5.49 1.95 -3.59
N VAL A 74 4.84 2.40 -2.52
CA VAL A 74 5.47 3.06 -1.37
C VAL A 74 5.68 2.05 -0.25
N PRO A 75 6.93 1.67 0.10
CA PRO A 75 7.18 0.70 1.14
C PRO A 75 6.85 1.25 2.52
N TYR A 76 6.21 0.42 3.37
CA TYR A 76 5.78 0.84 4.71
C TYR A 76 6.28 -0.06 5.85
N PHE A 77 6.82 -1.23 5.57
CA PHE A 77 7.28 -2.15 6.61
C PHE A 77 8.52 -1.60 7.31
N THR A 78 8.50 -1.57 8.65
CA THR A 78 9.60 -1.03 9.46
C THR A 78 10.04 -2.07 10.51
N PRO A 79 11.17 -1.89 11.20
CA PRO A 79 11.53 -2.76 12.31
C PRO A 79 10.45 -2.87 13.39
N ALA A 80 9.70 -1.79 13.67
CA ALA A 80 8.58 -1.82 14.61
C ALA A 80 7.44 -2.77 14.19
N CYS A 81 7.31 -3.06 12.89
CA CYS A 81 6.31 -4.01 12.40
C CYS A 81 6.64 -5.47 12.75
N GLU A 82 7.86 -5.76 13.18
CA GLU A 82 8.25 -7.10 13.68
C GLU A 82 7.69 -7.39 15.08
N ASP A 83 7.42 -6.36 15.85
CA ASP A 83 7.03 -6.45 17.27
C ASP A 83 5.51 -6.49 17.48
N THR A 84 4.72 -6.69 16.43
CA THR A 84 3.25 -6.65 16.51
C THR A 84 2.63 -7.78 17.32
N SER A 85 3.41 -8.75 17.81
CA SER A 85 2.93 -10.00 18.43
C SER A 85 1.80 -10.71 17.64
N GLY A 86 1.60 -10.30 16.39
CA GLY A 86 0.54 -10.79 15.49
C GLY A 86 -0.84 -10.15 15.71
N SER A 87 -1.00 -9.22 16.66
CA SER A 87 -2.30 -8.66 17.03
C SER A 87 -2.80 -7.58 16.07
N ILE A 88 -1.88 -6.78 15.48
CA ILE A 88 -2.23 -5.80 14.45
C ILE A 88 -1.43 -6.02 13.17
N SER A 89 -1.99 -5.61 12.05
CA SER A 89 -1.29 -5.63 10.76
C SER A 89 -0.20 -4.55 10.69
N ALA A 90 0.88 -4.84 10.00
CA ALA A 90 2.02 -3.94 9.81
C ALA A 90 1.61 -2.56 9.27
N TYR A 91 0.58 -2.51 8.38
CA TYR A 91 0.10 -1.24 7.84
C TYR A 91 -0.49 -0.27 8.87
N ALA A 92 -0.90 -0.80 10.04
CA ALA A 92 -1.52 -0.02 11.11
C ALA A 92 -0.55 0.34 12.24
N VAL A 93 0.72 -0.06 12.15
CA VAL A 93 1.74 0.20 13.18
C VAL A 93 2.10 1.68 13.25
N SER A 94 2.25 2.35 12.11
CA SER A 94 2.56 3.78 12.03
C SER A 94 1.29 4.64 11.91
N ARG A 95 1.47 5.90 11.50
CA ARG A 95 0.36 6.78 11.14
C ARG A 95 -0.33 6.29 9.86
N ASP A 96 -1.55 6.78 9.64
CA ASP A 96 -2.34 6.48 8.44
C ASP A 96 -1.60 6.92 7.18
N TYR A 97 -1.45 6.00 6.22
CA TYR A 97 -0.79 6.26 4.94
C TYR A 97 -1.49 7.31 4.08
N HIS A 98 -2.79 7.55 4.29
CA HIS A 98 -3.50 8.63 3.61
C HIS A 98 -2.91 10.01 3.96
N LEU A 99 -2.39 10.20 5.18
CA LEU A 99 -1.69 11.41 5.57
C LEU A 99 -0.39 11.56 4.79
N PHE A 100 0.36 10.47 4.64
CA PHE A 100 1.56 10.45 3.82
C PHE A 100 1.29 10.84 2.37
N PHE A 101 0.29 10.21 1.73
CA PHE A 101 -0.05 10.54 0.35
C PHE A 101 -0.61 11.95 0.20
N LYS A 102 -1.37 12.44 1.17
CA LYS A 102 -1.84 13.84 1.19
C LYS A 102 -0.67 14.83 1.19
N GLU A 103 0.34 14.60 2.02
CA GLU A 103 1.55 15.43 2.06
C GLU A 103 2.35 15.30 0.75
N LEU A 104 2.59 14.07 0.29
CA LEU A 104 3.33 13.78 -0.93
C LEU A 104 2.72 14.46 -2.15
N PHE A 105 1.41 14.28 -2.35
CA PHE A 105 0.70 14.84 -3.51
C PHE A 105 0.49 16.35 -3.38
N GLY A 106 0.36 16.86 -2.15
CA GLY A 106 0.29 18.30 -1.88
C GLY A 106 1.56 19.06 -2.28
N GLU A 107 2.72 18.39 -2.30
CA GLU A 107 3.97 18.96 -2.80
C GLU A 107 4.20 18.66 -4.28
N LEU A 108 3.86 17.45 -4.73
CA LEU A 108 4.16 16.98 -6.09
C LEU A 108 3.28 17.67 -7.15
N LEU A 109 1.96 17.75 -6.92
CA LEU A 109 1.05 18.30 -7.93
C LEU A 109 1.35 19.75 -8.29
N PRO A 110 1.54 20.68 -7.33
CA PRO A 110 1.91 22.07 -7.67
C PRO A 110 3.22 22.17 -8.45
N LEU A 111 4.21 21.31 -8.14
CA LEU A 111 5.47 21.25 -8.87
C LEU A 111 5.25 20.86 -10.34
N LEU A 112 4.42 19.83 -10.58
CA LEU A 112 4.10 19.38 -11.95
C LEU A 112 3.30 20.41 -12.72
N GLU A 113 2.29 21.02 -12.08
CA GLU A 113 1.44 22.07 -12.69
C GLU A 113 2.24 23.32 -13.05
N GLU A 114 3.23 23.72 -12.22
CA GLU A 114 4.14 24.83 -12.53
C GLU A 114 4.98 24.54 -13.78
N LYS A 115 5.51 23.32 -13.90
CA LYS A 115 6.39 22.92 -15.00
C LYS A 115 5.65 22.60 -16.30
N PHE A 116 4.41 22.11 -16.18
CA PHE A 116 3.57 21.71 -17.30
C PHE A 116 2.19 22.39 -17.23
N PRO A 117 2.12 23.75 -17.36
CA PRO A 117 0.89 24.50 -17.12
C PRO A 117 -0.24 24.22 -18.13
N ASN A 118 0.04 23.56 -19.23
CA ASN A 118 -0.94 23.16 -20.22
C ASN A 118 -1.50 21.76 -19.99
N ASN A 119 -1.04 21.06 -18.96
CA ASN A 119 -1.47 19.70 -18.64
C ASN A 119 -2.19 19.66 -17.30
N ARG A 120 -3.06 18.68 -17.14
CA ARG A 120 -3.80 18.39 -15.92
C ARG A 120 -3.15 17.23 -15.19
N PHE A 121 -3.18 17.33 -13.88
CA PHE A 121 -2.68 16.31 -12.98
C PHE A 121 -3.71 16.02 -11.92
N ALA A 122 -3.89 14.75 -11.58
CA ALA A 122 -4.69 14.31 -10.46
C ALA A 122 -3.97 13.14 -9.77
N ALA A 123 -4.02 13.10 -8.44
CA ALA A 123 -3.37 12.05 -7.69
C ALA A 123 -4.36 11.34 -6.76
N PHE A 124 -4.17 10.04 -6.58
CA PHE A 124 -5.08 9.18 -5.83
C PHE A 124 -4.30 8.15 -5.02
N ALA A 125 -4.91 7.73 -3.92
CA ALA A 125 -4.50 6.57 -3.14
C ALA A 125 -5.76 5.97 -2.52
N ASP A 126 -5.96 4.65 -2.61
CA ASP A 126 -7.14 3.88 -2.16
C ASP A 126 -8.44 4.23 -2.92
N HIS A 127 -8.83 5.50 -2.92
CA HIS A 127 -10.01 5.95 -3.66
C HIS A 127 -9.63 6.44 -5.07
N SER A 128 -9.23 5.51 -5.93
CA SER A 128 -8.70 5.76 -7.28
C SER A 128 -9.73 5.53 -8.39
N PRO A 129 -9.63 6.26 -9.52
CA PRO A 129 -10.48 6.02 -10.70
C PRO A 129 -10.18 4.69 -11.40
N ILE A 130 -9.03 4.07 -11.10
CA ILE A 130 -8.55 2.84 -11.74
C ILE A 130 -8.38 1.72 -10.72
N SER A 131 -8.24 0.49 -11.19
CA SER A 131 -7.84 -0.64 -10.35
C SER A 131 -6.34 -0.55 -10.07
N GLU A 132 -5.96 -0.06 -8.88
CA GLU A 132 -4.57 0.20 -8.47
C GLU A 132 -3.67 -1.03 -8.62
N LEU A 133 -4.12 -2.20 -8.14
CA LEU A 133 -3.36 -3.45 -8.24
C LEU A 133 -3.08 -3.83 -9.71
N HIS A 134 -4.09 -3.75 -10.58
CA HIS A 134 -3.91 -4.04 -12.00
C HIS A 134 -3.00 -3.01 -12.67
N ALA A 135 -3.19 -1.72 -12.36
CA ALA A 135 -2.32 -0.65 -12.87
C ALA A 135 -0.86 -0.86 -12.44
N ALA A 136 -0.61 -1.24 -11.18
CA ALA A 136 0.74 -1.51 -10.68
C ALA A 136 1.43 -2.66 -11.43
N VAL A 137 0.69 -3.74 -11.74
CA VAL A 137 1.26 -4.88 -12.49
C VAL A 137 1.47 -4.51 -13.96
N HIS A 138 0.52 -3.83 -14.59
CA HIS A 138 0.69 -3.32 -15.96
C HIS A 138 1.80 -2.28 -16.07
N ALA A 139 2.10 -1.56 -14.99
CA ALA A 139 3.24 -0.67 -14.89
C ALA A 139 4.57 -1.39 -14.58
N GLY A 140 4.57 -2.73 -14.45
CA GLY A 140 5.75 -3.55 -14.25
C GLY A 140 6.29 -3.61 -12.82
N LEU A 141 5.51 -3.17 -11.82
CA LEU A 141 5.98 -3.08 -10.43
C LEU A 141 6.04 -4.43 -9.69
N GLY A 142 5.41 -5.46 -10.25
CA GLY A 142 5.39 -6.78 -9.62
C GLY A 142 4.38 -7.72 -10.25
N VAL A 143 3.90 -8.68 -9.47
CA VAL A 143 2.92 -9.69 -9.87
C VAL A 143 1.73 -9.70 -8.91
N ILE A 144 0.58 -10.23 -9.34
CA ILE A 144 -0.59 -10.42 -8.48
C ILE A 144 -0.40 -11.69 -7.64
N GLY A 145 -0.38 -11.54 -6.32
CA GLY A 145 -0.38 -12.65 -5.38
C GLY A 145 -1.73 -13.37 -5.31
N LYS A 146 -1.74 -14.68 -5.04
CA LYS A 146 -2.95 -15.44 -4.75
C LYS A 146 -3.73 -14.87 -3.55
N ASN A 147 -3.02 -14.17 -2.65
CA ASN A 147 -3.61 -13.41 -1.53
C ASN A 147 -4.23 -12.06 -1.94
N GLY A 148 -4.24 -11.73 -3.23
CA GLY A 148 -4.84 -10.51 -3.76
C GLY A 148 -4.00 -9.24 -3.58
N LEU A 149 -2.70 -9.36 -3.25
CA LEU A 149 -1.80 -8.22 -3.05
C LEU A 149 -0.79 -8.12 -4.21
N LEU A 150 -0.26 -6.90 -4.42
CA LEU A 150 0.93 -6.71 -5.24
C LEU A 150 2.14 -7.36 -4.56
N LEU A 151 2.90 -8.15 -5.29
CA LEU A 151 4.15 -8.75 -4.83
C LEU A 151 5.30 -8.15 -5.61
N THR A 152 6.06 -7.28 -4.99
CA THR A 152 7.26 -6.66 -5.56
C THR A 152 8.50 -7.48 -5.23
N GLN A 153 9.54 -7.41 -6.06
CA GLN A 153 10.80 -8.13 -5.77
C GLN A 153 11.56 -7.52 -4.59
N LYS A 154 11.50 -6.19 -4.44
CA LYS A 154 12.30 -5.47 -3.44
C LYS A 154 11.67 -5.47 -2.06
N TYR A 155 10.38 -5.15 -1.97
CA TYR A 155 9.67 -4.94 -0.70
C TYR A 155 8.60 -6.01 -0.41
N GLY A 156 8.51 -7.05 -1.26
CA GLY A 156 7.43 -8.03 -1.15
C GLY A 156 6.07 -7.36 -1.33
N SER A 157 5.11 -7.71 -0.48
CA SER A 157 3.75 -7.13 -0.50
C SER A 157 3.57 -5.92 0.43
N TYR A 158 4.61 -5.49 1.14
CA TYR A 158 4.52 -4.41 2.12
C TYR A 158 4.69 -3.04 1.47
N VAL A 159 3.83 -2.75 0.49
CA VAL A 159 3.77 -1.47 -0.22
C VAL A 159 2.34 -0.94 -0.27
N PHE A 160 2.19 0.37 -0.09
CA PHE A 160 0.97 1.08 -0.45
C PHE A 160 1.05 1.51 -1.91
N LEU A 161 -0.10 1.64 -2.55
CA LEU A 161 -0.20 2.14 -3.92
C LEU A 161 -0.73 3.57 -3.93
N GLY A 162 -0.23 4.34 -4.86
CA GLY A 162 -0.74 5.66 -5.18
C GLY A 162 -0.48 5.97 -6.65
N GLU A 163 -1.30 6.80 -7.25
CA GLU A 163 -1.20 7.15 -8.67
C GLU A 163 -1.17 8.66 -8.88
N VAL A 164 -0.41 9.06 -9.89
CA VAL A 164 -0.53 10.36 -10.54
C VAL A 164 -1.00 10.14 -11.95
N ILE A 165 -2.15 10.70 -12.30
CA ILE A 165 -2.77 10.60 -13.61
C ILE A 165 -2.69 11.97 -14.28
N THR A 166 -2.30 12.02 -15.53
CA THR A 166 -2.15 13.26 -16.30
C THR A 166 -2.64 13.06 -17.74
N ASP A 167 -3.11 14.14 -18.36
CA ASP A 167 -3.38 14.20 -19.80
C ASP A 167 -2.11 14.36 -20.66
N PHE A 168 -0.94 14.48 -20.01
CA PHE A 168 0.34 14.43 -20.71
C PHE A 168 0.61 13.01 -21.23
N GLU A 169 0.73 12.86 -22.54
CA GLU A 169 0.96 11.56 -23.16
C GLU A 169 2.46 11.24 -23.20
N ILE A 170 2.82 10.07 -22.68
CA ILE A 170 4.16 9.51 -22.74
C ILE A 170 4.13 8.23 -23.57
N SER A 171 5.11 8.07 -24.44
CA SER A 171 5.27 6.85 -25.23
C SER A 171 5.72 5.69 -24.35
N CYS A 172 4.76 4.97 -23.77
CA CYS A 172 4.98 3.81 -22.91
C CYS A 172 4.06 2.65 -23.28
N ARG A 173 4.38 1.45 -22.80
CA ARG A 173 3.58 0.23 -23.00
C ARG A 173 3.22 -0.37 -21.66
N ALA A 174 2.03 -0.93 -21.58
CA ALA A 174 1.65 -1.77 -20.47
C ALA A 174 2.39 -3.12 -20.54
N HIS A 175 2.81 -3.61 -19.37
CA HIS A 175 3.32 -4.98 -19.22
C HIS A 175 2.17 -5.98 -19.17
N GLU A 176 2.45 -7.23 -19.49
CA GLU A 176 1.49 -8.30 -19.27
C GLU A 176 1.23 -8.51 -17.78
N VAL A 177 0.00 -8.91 -17.45
CA VAL A 177 -0.35 -9.24 -16.07
C VAL A 177 0.24 -10.60 -15.72
N ASN A 178 1.11 -10.61 -14.72
CA ASN A 178 1.71 -11.81 -14.19
C ASN A 178 1.18 -12.11 -12.79
N PHE A 179 1.11 -13.40 -12.47
CA PHE A 179 0.68 -13.92 -11.18
C PHE A 179 1.85 -14.59 -10.46
N CYS A 180 1.72 -14.74 -9.15
CA CYS A 180 2.72 -15.47 -8.37
C CYS A 180 2.75 -16.96 -8.70
N GLU A 181 3.77 -17.67 -8.24
CA GLU A 181 4.03 -19.10 -8.50
C GLU A 181 3.00 -20.06 -7.87
N ASP A 182 1.94 -19.56 -7.25
CA ASP A 182 0.87 -20.33 -6.58
C ASP A 182 1.38 -21.43 -5.62
N CYS A 183 2.35 -21.10 -4.77
CA CYS A 183 2.98 -22.04 -3.83
C CYS A 183 2.05 -22.51 -2.70
N GLY A 184 0.84 -21.96 -2.56
CA GLY A 184 -0.15 -22.33 -1.55
C GLY A 184 0.12 -21.82 -0.13
N ALA A 185 1.29 -21.26 0.19
CA ALA A 185 1.67 -20.88 1.54
C ALA A 185 0.67 -19.92 2.20
N CYS A 186 0.19 -18.89 1.46
CA CYS A 186 -0.77 -17.93 1.97
C CYS A 186 -2.14 -18.56 2.27
N ALA A 187 -2.57 -19.57 1.49
CA ALA A 187 -3.80 -20.30 1.75
C ALA A 187 -3.67 -21.16 3.01
N SER A 188 -2.54 -21.88 3.16
CA SER A 188 -2.27 -22.73 4.34
C SER A 188 -2.13 -21.92 5.63
N ALA A 189 -1.61 -20.69 5.57
CA ALA A 189 -1.44 -19.83 6.73
C ALA A 189 -2.73 -19.07 7.13
N CYS A 190 -3.73 -19.06 6.24
CA CYS A 190 -5.01 -18.36 6.50
C CYS A 190 -5.98 -19.29 7.24
N PRO A 191 -6.41 -18.95 8.48
CA PRO A 191 -7.30 -19.81 9.25
C PRO A 191 -8.73 -19.91 8.66
N THR A 192 -9.06 -19.00 7.73
CA THR A 192 -10.42 -18.91 7.15
C THR A 192 -10.47 -19.26 5.67
N ALA A 193 -9.35 -19.73 5.10
CA ALA A 193 -9.09 -19.89 3.67
C ALA A 193 -9.15 -18.56 2.87
N VAL A 194 -8.16 -18.34 2.00
CA VAL A 194 -8.00 -17.08 1.22
C VAL A 194 -9.19 -16.79 0.30
N ALA A 195 -9.99 -17.81 -0.02
CA ALA A 195 -11.13 -17.68 -0.95
C ALA A 195 -12.37 -17.02 -0.35
N GLU A 196 -12.55 -17.04 0.96
CA GLU A 196 -13.76 -16.53 1.61
C GLU A 196 -13.53 -15.11 2.16
N LYS A 197 -13.70 -14.11 1.29
CA LYS A 197 -13.49 -12.69 1.62
C LYS A 197 -14.29 -12.20 2.83
N ASN A 198 -15.45 -12.80 3.10
CA ASN A 198 -16.33 -12.40 4.21
C ASN A 198 -15.78 -12.82 5.58
N LEU A 199 -14.94 -13.86 5.63
CA LEU A 199 -14.30 -14.37 6.83
C LEU A 199 -12.84 -13.93 6.98
N CYS A 200 -12.32 -13.09 6.07
CA CYS A 200 -10.97 -12.56 6.21
C CYS A 200 -10.81 -11.82 7.55
N LEU A 201 -9.83 -12.25 8.36
CA LEU A 201 -9.57 -11.64 9.68
C LEU A 201 -9.35 -10.12 9.59
N SER A 202 -8.73 -9.64 8.50
CA SER A 202 -8.58 -8.20 8.29
C SER A 202 -9.93 -7.51 8.12
N ALA A 203 -10.83 -8.05 7.33
CA ALA A 203 -12.17 -7.51 7.16
C ALA A 203 -12.99 -7.62 8.46
N LEU A 204 -12.91 -8.77 9.13
CA LEU A 204 -13.63 -9.07 10.35
C LEU A 204 -13.23 -8.11 11.49
N SER A 205 -11.93 -7.92 11.72
CA SER A 205 -11.43 -7.00 12.75
C SER A 205 -11.88 -5.55 12.54
N GLN A 206 -12.24 -5.19 11.33
CA GLN A 206 -12.68 -3.86 10.91
C GLN A 206 -14.22 -3.74 10.81
N LYS A 207 -14.98 -4.80 11.11
CA LYS A 207 -16.44 -4.77 11.12
C LYS A 207 -16.94 -3.88 12.25
N LYS A 208 -17.83 -2.92 11.94
CA LYS A 208 -18.47 -2.06 12.94
C LYS A 208 -19.63 -2.80 13.65
N GLY A 209 -19.92 -2.38 14.87
CA GLY A 209 -21.01 -2.92 15.67
C GLY A 209 -20.65 -4.25 16.35
N GLU A 210 -21.66 -5.05 16.63
CA GLU A 210 -21.51 -6.32 17.32
C GLU A 210 -21.01 -7.41 16.37
N LEU A 211 -20.26 -8.34 16.93
CA LEU A 211 -19.80 -9.56 16.27
C LEU A 211 -20.71 -10.73 16.72
N SER A 212 -20.84 -11.74 15.88
CA SER A 212 -21.40 -13.00 16.33
C SER A 212 -20.40 -13.73 17.24
N GLU A 213 -20.88 -14.68 18.03
CA GLU A 213 -20.04 -15.50 18.90
C GLU A 213 -18.94 -16.23 18.10
N GLU A 214 -19.24 -16.70 16.90
CA GLU A 214 -18.29 -17.34 16.01
C GLU A 214 -17.19 -16.33 15.55
N GLU A 215 -17.60 -15.12 15.18
CA GLU A 215 -16.68 -14.04 14.78
C GLU A 215 -15.77 -13.59 15.95
N GLU A 216 -16.34 -13.48 17.17
CA GLU A 216 -15.56 -13.17 18.38
C GLU A 216 -14.53 -14.27 18.68
N ASN A 217 -14.97 -15.54 18.68
CA ASN A 217 -14.09 -16.68 18.92
C ASN A 217 -12.98 -16.78 17.89
N LEU A 218 -13.25 -16.42 16.62
CA LEU A 218 -12.24 -16.40 15.57
C LEU A 218 -11.18 -15.30 15.80
N LEU A 219 -11.58 -14.08 16.16
CA LEU A 219 -10.63 -13.01 16.49
C LEU A 219 -9.82 -13.36 17.74
N LEU A 220 -10.46 -13.94 18.75
CA LEU A 220 -9.83 -14.35 20.01
C LEU A 220 -8.80 -15.45 19.78
N SER A 221 -9.18 -16.56 19.14
CA SER A 221 -8.27 -17.71 18.89
C SER A 221 -7.10 -17.36 17.99
N THR A 222 -7.24 -16.32 17.18
CA THR A 222 -6.18 -15.85 16.29
C THR A 222 -5.41 -14.64 16.84
N ASN A 223 -5.73 -14.16 18.04
CA ASN A 223 -5.16 -12.94 18.63
C ASN A 223 -5.17 -11.75 17.63
N THR A 224 -6.30 -11.52 16.96
CA THR A 224 -6.41 -10.48 15.93
C THR A 224 -7.14 -9.26 16.48
N VAL A 225 -6.44 -8.13 16.56
CA VAL A 225 -6.98 -6.84 17.00
C VAL A 225 -7.35 -5.96 15.81
N TRP A 226 -6.44 -5.81 14.83
CA TRP A 226 -6.67 -4.95 13.68
C TRP A 226 -5.89 -5.38 12.45
N GLY A 227 -6.59 -5.66 11.35
CA GLY A 227 -5.95 -6.18 10.14
C GLY A 227 -5.37 -7.57 10.36
N CYS A 228 -4.68 -8.11 9.35
CA CYS A 228 -4.05 -9.43 9.43
C CYS A 228 -2.97 -9.57 8.37
N ASP A 229 -1.77 -10.04 8.77
CA ASP A 229 -0.64 -10.25 7.86
C ASP A 229 -0.25 -11.72 7.70
N ARG A 230 -1.07 -12.69 8.14
CA ARG A 230 -0.70 -14.12 8.10
C ARG A 230 -0.31 -14.57 6.70
N CYS A 231 -1.10 -14.21 5.69
CA CYS A 231 -0.81 -14.53 4.30
C CYS A 231 0.40 -13.76 3.73
N GLN A 232 0.77 -12.63 4.33
CA GLN A 232 1.96 -11.87 3.97
C GLN A 232 3.22 -12.43 4.64
N LYS A 233 3.15 -12.73 5.94
CA LYS A 233 4.30 -13.22 6.73
C LYS A 233 4.90 -14.52 6.17
N CYS A 234 4.08 -15.40 5.60
CA CYS A 234 4.52 -16.69 5.00
C CYS A 234 4.89 -16.60 3.52
N CYS A 235 4.63 -15.45 2.86
CA CYS A 235 4.83 -15.31 1.43
C CYS A 235 6.33 -15.35 1.06
N PRO A 236 6.75 -16.20 0.10
CA PRO A 236 8.15 -16.29 -0.32
C PRO A 236 8.75 -14.96 -0.80
N TYR A 237 7.95 -14.06 -1.40
CA TYR A 237 8.39 -12.72 -1.78
C TYR A 237 8.80 -11.89 -0.56
N ASN A 238 8.00 -11.91 0.50
CA ASN A 238 8.30 -11.19 1.74
C ASN A 238 9.49 -11.81 2.48
N LEU A 239 9.57 -13.13 2.51
CA LEU A 239 10.70 -13.85 3.14
C LEU A 239 12.01 -13.56 2.41
N ARG A 240 12.01 -13.51 1.07
CA ARG A 240 13.19 -13.14 0.27
C ARG A 240 13.60 -11.70 0.51
N ALA A 241 12.65 -10.75 0.49
CA ALA A 241 12.91 -9.34 0.77
C ALA A 241 13.46 -9.14 2.20
N LYS A 242 12.92 -9.85 3.18
CA LYS A 242 13.40 -9.83 4.57
C LYS A 242 14.83 -10.38 4.67
N LYS A 243 15.11 -11.53 4.07
CA LYS A 243 16.46 -12.12 4.03
C LYS A 243 17.48 -11.22 3.34
N ALA A 244 17.06 -10.48 2.34
CA ALA A 244 17.90 -9.51 1.63
C ALA A 244 18.06 -8.19 2.39
N GLY A 245 17.31 -7.96 3.48
CA GLY A 245 17.26 -6.70 4.21
C GLY A 245 16.59 -5.55 3.45
N THR A 246 15.94 -5.84 2.32
CA THR A 246 15.32 -4.81 1.47
C THR A 246 13.87 -4.50 1.85
N ILE A 247 13.25 -5.32 2.70
CA ILE A 247 11.84 -5.19 3.10
C ILE A 247 11.54 -3.89 3.85
N TYR A 248 12.53 -3.33 4.54
CA TYR A 248 12.34 -2.18 5.41
C TYR A 248 12.20 -0.88 4.63
N SER A 249 11.19 -0.11 5.01
CA SER A 249 10.94 1.20 4.45
C SER A 249 12.03 2.21 4.86
N PRO A 250 12.65 2.90 3.89
CA PRO A 250 13.56 4.00 4.18
C PRO A 250 12.82 5.32 4.48
N ILE A 251 11.49 5.33 4.44
CA ILE A 251 10.67 6.54 4.56
C ILE A 251 10.46 6.90 6.03
N PRO A 252 10.93 8.07 6.51
CA PRO A 252 10.83 8.45 7.92
C PRO A 252 9.42 8.44 8.48
N PHE A 253 8.43 8.85 7.68
CA PHE A 253 7.01 8.88 8.07
C PHE A 253 6.53 7.56 8.68
N PHE A 254 6.94 6.42 8.14
CA PHE A 254 6.52 5.10 8.63
C PHE A 254 7.36 4.58 9.80
N ASN A 255 8.48 5.22 10.10
CA ASN A 255 9.35 4.90 11.23
C ASN A 255 9.03 5.73 12.48
N GLU A 256 8.21 6.76 12.33
CA GLU A 256 7.82 7.67 13.40
C GLU A 256 6.45 7.31 13.98
N TYR A 257 6.22 7.67 15.25
CA TYR A 257 4.93 7.48 15.94
C TYR A 257 4.39 6.05 15.85
N THR A 258 5.26 5.05 15.87
CA THR A 258 4.90 3.64 15.79
C THR A 258 4.24 3.16 17.09
N LEU A 259 3.19 2.32 16.94
CA LEU A 259 2.51 1.65 18.05
C LEU A 259 2.22 0.19 17.63
N PRO A 260 3.21 -0.71 17.75
CA PRO A 260 3.12 -2.07 17.23
C PRO A 260 2.18 -2.99 18.02
N SER A 261 1.94 -2.70 19.29
CA SER A 261 1.11 -3.52 20.18
C SER A 261 0.27 -2.62 21.09
N PRO A 262 -0.78 -1.95 20.52
CA PRO A 262 -1.64 -1.06 21.29
C PRO A 262 -2.36 -1.81 22.40
N SER A 263 -2.38 -1.23 23.59
CA SER A 263 -3.22 -1.66 24.71
C SER A 263 -4.58 -0.92 24.68
N GLU A 264 -5.55 -1.44 25.45
CA GLU A 264 -6.82 -0.73 25.65
C GLU A 264 -6.61 0.65 26.30
N GLU A 265 -5.63 0.77 27.19
CA GLU A 265 -5.28 2.02 27.86
C GLU A 265 -4.68 3.03 26.88
N ASP A 266 -3.75 2.59 26.02
CA ASP A 266 -3.19 3.44 24.96
C ASP A 266 -4.28 4.04 24.09
N ILE A 267 -5.25 3.21 23.65
CA ILE A 267 -6.33 3.66 22.78
C ILE A 267 -7.30 4.58 23.51
N LYS A 268 -7.63 4.32 24.80
CA LYS A 268 -8.52 5.16 25.60
C LYS A 268 -7.94 6.54 25.88
N ASN A 269 -6.65 6.58 26.22
CA ASN A 269 -5.96 7.79 26.64
C ASN A 269 -5.39 8.61 25.48
N MET A 270 -5.39 8.04 24.27
CA MET A 270 -4.93 8.73 23.07
C MET A 270 -5.83 9.94 22.76
N SER A 271 -5.22 11.10 22.48
CA SER A 271 -5.97 12.28 22.05
C SER A 271 -6.75 12.01 20.76
N ASP A 272 -7.81 12.79 20.50
CA ASP A 272 -8.59 12.63 19.27
C ASP A 272 -7.75 12.95 18.02
N ALA A 273 -6.81 13.87 18.13
CA ALA A 273 -5.88 14.20 17.06
C ALA A 273 -4.95 13.01 16.75
N ASP A 274 -4.33 12.41 17.78
CA ASP A 274 -3.46 11.25 17.60
C ASP A 274 -4.25 10.02 17.11
N PHE A 275 -5.46 9.81 17.64
CA PHE A 275 -6.31 8.72 17.19
C PHE A 275 -6.71 8.88 15.73
N SER A 276 -7.09 10.08 15.29
CA SER A 276 -7.46 10.37 13.90
C SER A 276 -6.30 10.18 12.92
N ALA A 277 -5.06 10.26 13.41
CA ALA A 277 -3.87 10.00 12.61
C ALA A 277 -3.52 8.50 12.48
N ARG A 278 -4.29 7.59 13.07
CA ARG A 278 -4.06 6.14 12.98
C ARG A 278 -4.89 5.49 11.88
N ALA A 279 -4.32 4.48 11.23
CA ALA A 279 -4.99 3.73 10.16
C ALA A 279 -6.28 3.02 10.60
N TYR A 280 -6.51 2.84 11.89
CA TYR A 280 -7.72 2.24 12.43
C TYR A 280 -8.81 3.27 12.79
N SER A 281 -8.53 4.57 12.69
CA SER A 281 -9.46 5.64 13.11
C SER A 281 -10.75 5.69 12.29
N TRP A 282 -10.73 5.32 11.02
CA TRP A 282 -11.87 5.39 10.12
C TRP A 282 -13.06 4.52 10.51
N ARG A 283 -12.83 3.51 11.34
CA ARG A 283 -13.91 2.66 11.92
C ARG A 283 -14.39 3.13 13.27
N GLY A 284 -13.72 4.11 13.86
CA GLY A 284 -14.02 4.63 15.19
C GLY A 284 -13.33 3.86 16.31
N ARG A 285 -13.15 4.56 17.44
CA ARG A 285 -12.39 4.09 18.60
C ARG A 285 -12.97 2.80 19.19
N GLU A 286 -14.29 2.69 19.24
CA GLU A 286 -14.97 1.51 19.82
C GLU A 286 -14.69 0.21 19.07
N THR A 287 -14.45 0.26 17.76
CA THR A 287 -14.15 -0.95 16.97
C THR A 287 -12.83 -1.61 17.41
N ILE A 288 -11.76 -0.84 17.57
CA ILE A 288 -10.47 -1.38 18.04
C ILE A 288 -10.52 -1.72 19.53
N LEU A 289 -11.19 -0.91 20.35
CA LEU A 289 -11.38 -1.20 21.79
C LEU A 289 -12.15 -2.50 22.02
N ARG A 290 -13.19 -2.77 21.24
CA ARG A 290 -13.92 -4.05 21.27
C ARG A 290 -12.95 -5.22 21.06
N ASN A 291 -12.12 -5.16 20.03
CA ASN A 291 -11.20 -6.25 19.71
C ASN A 291 -10.10 -6.42 20.76
N LEU A 292 -9.61 -5.34 21.35
CA LEU A 292 -8.64 -5.39 22.45
C LEU A 292 -9.23 -6.02 23.72
N ARG A 293 -10.52 -5.76 24.04
CA ARG A 293 -11.22 -6.37 25.16
C ARG A 293 -11.45 -7.86 24.97
N LEU A 294 -11.69 -8.31 23.73
CA LEU A 294 -11.77 -9.74 23.43
C LEU A 294 -10.48 -10.46 23.78
N GLY A 295 -9.31 -9.92 23.40
CA GLY A 295 -8.01 -10.52 23.71
C GLY A 295 -7.75 -10.71 25.23
N LYS A 296 -8.29 -9.84 26.09
CA LYS A 296 -8.18 -9.98 27.55
C LYS A 296 -9.02 -11.09 28.14
N LYS A 297 -10.22 -11.38 27.57
CA LYS A 297 -11.10 -12.45 28.04
C LYS A 297 -10.48 -13.85 27.88
N GLY A 298 -9.60 -14.05 26.88
CA GLY A 298 -8.91 -15.33 26.66
C GLY A 298 -7.69 -15.57 27.52
N GLY A 299 -7.10 -14.51 28.10
CA GLY A 299 -5.90 -14.61 28.97
C GLY A 299 -6.22 -15.03 30.44
N THR A 300 -7.48 -15.19 30.80
CA THR A 300 -7.92 -15.53 32.18
C THR A 300 -8.30 -17.01 32.35
N GLN A 301 -8.08 -17.83 31.31
CA GLN A 301 -8.32 -19.29 31.38
C GLN A 301 -6.97 -20.04 31.30
N CYS A 302 -6.11 -19.87 32.28
CA CYS A 302 -5.00 -20.78 32.60
C CYS A 302 -4.95 -20.97 34.12
#